data_4c008c122b98d64b196c3cd04f9d5e25
#
_entry.id   4c008c122b98d64b196c3cd04f9d5e25
#
_cell.length_a   1.000
_cell.length_b   1.000
_cell.length_c   1.000
_cell.angle_alpha   90.00
_cell.angle_beta   90.00
_cell.angle_gamma   90.00
#
_symmetry.space_group_name_H-M   'P 1'
#
loop_
_entity.id
_entity.type
_entity.pdbx_description
1 polymer ?
#
loop_
_entity_poly.entity_id
_entity_poly.type
_entity_poly.pdbx_seq_one_letter_code
_entity_poly.pdbx_strand_id
1 'polypeptide(L)'
;NKGGLPETITNARILSSLTVEKLTKEISGLIKNTNLRKKLQILSIKNFYLTHQFVTKMIDDYRTEKLKLNKIFYTKKAKKTLRILHITNFNERLDGRLFYNTGRRINNGFIRQGHSVLGFSDRDIQKYYKSLSDLKGAKTLNDKLKKTCYNYKPDLIVLGHADLISKDQISELREDYPNTKFCQWFLDPLNKKGPDFERNKERILDKIDVVDSTFLTTSPNVLDFLRNKISFYIPNPSDKSFETLNNFNKSCNVDVFFALSHGVHRGV
;
A
#
# COMPACT_ATOMS: atom_id res chain seq x y z
N ASN A 1 -20.32 9.49 4.54
CA ASN A 1 -19.21 9.85 3.63
C ASN A 1 -18.01 10.36 4.41
N LYS A 2 -17.25 9.48 5.06
CA LYS A 2 -16.00 9.82 5.75
C LYS A 2 -14.94 8.78 5.42
N GLY A 3 -13.72 9.24 5.12
CA GLY A 3 -12.61 8.38 4.71
C GLY A 3 -12.72 7.88 3.28
N GLY A 4 -11.93 6.89 2.92
CA GLY A 4 -11.90 6.27 1.57
C GLY A 4 -13.00 5.22 1.31
N LEU A 5 -14.02 5.13 2.18
CA LEU A 5 -15.11 4.17 1.98
C LEU A 5 -15.94 4.42 0.72
N PRO A 6 -16.31 5.67 0.36
CA PRO A 6 -17.09 5.91 -0.86
C PRO A 6 -16.38 5.44 -2.12
N GLU A 7 -15.06 5.55 -2.17
CA GLU A 7 -14.23 5.16 -3.32
C GLU A 7 -14.05 3.64 -3.42
N THR A 8 -14.17 2.93 -2.30
CA THR A 8 -13.98 1.47 -2.26
C THR A 8 -15.28 0.69 -2.36
N ILE A 9 -16.42 1.36 -2.14
CA ILE A 9 -17.73 0.73 -2.14
C ILE A 9 -18.35 0.84 -3.54
N THR A 10 -18.47 -0.28 -4.21
CA THR A 10 -19.11 -0.33 -5.54
C THR A 10 -20.61 -0.60 -5.45
N ASN A 11 -21.07 -1.31 -4.42
CA ASN A 11 -22.49 -1.64 -4.22
C ASN A 11 -22.80 -1.78 -2.72
N ALA A 12 -23.23 -0.71 -2.09
CA ALA A 12 -23.59 -0.72 -0.67
C ALA A 12 -24.78 0.21 -0.38
N ARG A 13 -25.35 0.05 0.80
CA ARG A 13 -26.34 0.97 1.35
C ARG A 13 -25.60 2.11 2.06
N ILE A 14 -25.81 3.32 1.58
CA ILE A 14 -25.20 4.53 2.14
C ILE A 14 -26.21 5.22 3.04
N LEU A 15 -25.86 5.41 4.31
CA LEU A 15 -26.72 6.15 5.24
C LEU A 15 -26.60 7.65 4.99
N SER A 16 -27.75 8.32 4.93
CA SER A 16 -27.84 9.79 4.80
C SER A 16 -27.35 10.50 6.07
N SER A 17 -27.51 9.87 7.23
CA SER A 17 -26.93 10.31 8.50
C SER A 17 -26.67 9.09 9.39
N LEU A 18 -25.66 9.19 10.25
CA LEU A 18 -25.30 8.13 11.19
C LEU A 18 -26.08 8.29 12.48
N THR A 19 -27.30 7.71 12.52
CA THR A 19 -28.10 7.58 13.74
C THR A 19 -28.40 6.11 14.01
N VAL A 20 -28.63 5.78 15.28
CA VAL A 20 -28.94 4.39 15.71
C VAL A 20 -30.17 3.86 15.00
N GLU A 21 -31.23 4.67 14.89
CA GLU A 21 -32.47 4.28 14.23
C GLU A 21 -32.28 3.94 12.76
N LYS A 22 -31.55 4.78 12.02
CA LYS A 22 -31.27 4.55 10.60
C LYS A 22 -30.39 3.35 10.38
N LEU A 23 -29.37 3.20 11.21
CA LEU A 23 -28.47 2.03 11.14
C LEU A 23 -29.26 0.74 11.41
N THR A 24 -30.06 0.72 12.49
CA THR A 24 -30.90 -0.43 12.84
C THR A 24 -31.89 -0.78 11.74
N LYS A 25 -32.53 0.24 11.14
CA LYS A 25 -33.48 0.04 10.04
C LYS A 25 -32.80 -0.60 8.81
N GLU A 26 -31.64 -0.09 8.40
CA GLU A 26 -30.94 -0.64 7.22
C GLU A 26 -30.40 -2.06 7.49
N ILE A 27 -29.82 -2.30 8.68
CA ILE A 27 -29.37 -3.65 9.07
C ILE A 27 -30.53 -4.63 9.12
N SER A 28 -31.63 -4.26 9.78
CA SER A 28 -32.82 -5.11 9.86
C SER A 28 -33.42 -5.39 8.48
N GLY A 29 -33.42 -4.41 7.58
CA GLY A 29 -33.86 -4.57 6.21
C GLY A 29 -32.99 -5.56 5.42
N LEU A 30 -31.66 -5.50 5.61
CA LEU A 30 -30.73 -6.43 5.00
C LEU A 30 -30.86 -7.85 5.59
N ILE A 31 -31.06 -7.98 6.90
CA ILE A 31 -31.27 -9.28 7.56
C ILE A 31 -32.53 -9.96 7.02
N LYS A 32 -33.64 -9.23 6.93
CA LYS A 32 -34.93 -9.75 6.48
C LYS A 32 -34.96 -10.08 4.98
N ASN A 33 -34.15 -9.43 4.16
CA ASN A 33 -34.17 -9.60 2.72
C ASN A 33 -32.92 -10.33 2.19
N THR A 34 -32.97 -11.65 2.25
CA THR A 34 -31.87 -12.53 1.79
C THR A 34 -31.56 -12.34 0.30
N ASN A 35 -32.56 -12.08 -0.54
CA ASN A 35 -32.34 -11.87 -1.99
C ASN A 35 -31.57 -10.57 -2.24
N LEU A 36 -31.92 -9.51 -1.51
CA LEU A 36 -31.18 -8.24 -1.60
C LEU A 36 -29.74 -8.42 -1.14
N ARG A 37 -29.50 -9.12 -0.02
CA ARG A 37 -28.12 -9.41 0.46
C ARG A 37 -27.32 -10.14 -0.60
N LYS A 38 -27.83 -11.23 -1.14
CA LYS A 38 -27.16 -12.01 -2.19
C LYS A 38 -26.87 -11.16 -3.42
N LYS A 39 -27.83 -10.35 -3.86
CA LYS A 39 -27.64 -9.44 -4.99
C LYS A 39 -26.50 -8.43 -4.73
N LEU A 40 -26.50 -7.79 -3.57
CA LEU A 40 -25.45 -6.82 -3.21
C LEU A 40 -24.07 -7.47 -3.10
N GLN A 41 -23.96 -8.69 -2.52
CA GLN A 41 -22.72 -9.45 -2.44
C GLN A 41 -22.17 -9.76 -3.84
N ILE A 42 -23.00 -10.30 -4.73
CA ILE A 42 -22.59 -10.64 -6.10
C ILE A 42 -22.13 -9.39 -6.86
N LEU A 43 -22.89 -8.31 -6.78
CA LEU A 43 -22.57 -7.06 -7.45
C LEU A 43 -21.29 -6.43 -6.88
N SER A 44 -21.07 -6.50 -5.57
CA SER A 44 -19.85 -5.97 -4.95
C SER A 44 -18.61 -6.69 -5.45
N ILE A 45 -18.66 -8.02 -5.57
CA ILE A 45 -17.54 -8.79 -6.10
C ILE A 45 -17.36 -8.54 -7.60
N LYS A 46 -18.45 -8.57 -8.36
CA LYS A 46 -18.41 -8.37 -9.82
C LYS A 46 -17.84 -7.00 -10.21
N ASN A 47 -18.21 -5.97 -9.47
CA ASN A 47 -17.87 -4.58 -9.78
C ASN A 47 -16.61 -4.10 -9.03
N PHE A 48 -15.98 -4.96 -8.23
CA PHE A 48 -14.78 -4.58 -7.48
C PHE A 48 -13.58 -4.46 -8.43
N TYR A 49 -13.16 -3.23 -8.68
CA TYR A 49 -12.07 -2.90 -9.61
C TYR A 49 -10.74 -2.58 -8.92
N LEU A 50 -10.75 -2.34 -7.59
CA LEU A 50 -9.59 -1.89 -6.82
C LEU A 50 -8.66 -3.06 -6.46
N THR A 51 -8.11 -3.70 -7.49
CA THR A 51 -7.19 -4.82 -7.32
C THR A 51 -5.74 -4.35 -7.20
N HIS A 52 -4.86 -5.21 -6.70
CA HIS A 52 -3.43 -4.95 -6.68
C HIS A 52 -2.87 -4.65 -8.08
N GLN A 53 -3.45 -5.23 -9.14
CA GLN A 53 -3.07 -4.95 -10.53
C GLN A 53 -3.36 -3.51 -10.92
N PHE A 54 -4.51 -2.98 -10.49
CA PHE A 54 -4.86 -1.57 -10.74
C PHE A 54 -3.88 -0.63 -10.04
N VAL A 55 -3.56 -0.87 -8.77
CA VAL A 55 -2.63 -0.04 -8.00
C VAL A 55 -1.23 -0.06 -8.59
N THR A 56 -0.70 -1.23 -8.93
CA THR A 56 0.63 -1.35 -9.52
C THR A 56 0.68 -0.74 -10.92
N LYS A 57 -0.41 -0.86 -11.69
CA LYS A 57 -0.51 -0.19 -12.99
C LYS A 57 -0.47 1.34 -12.84
N MET A 58 -1.17 1.92 -11.86
CA MET A 58 -1.10 3.37 -11.59
C MET A 58 0.32 3.83 -11.30
N ILE A 59 1.06 3.08 -10.50
CA ILE A 59 2.47 3.39 -10.19
C ILE A 59 3.32 3.33 -11.46
N ASP A 60 3.14 2.31 -12.28
CA ASP A 60 3.89 2.13 -13.53
C ASP A 60 3.53 3.17 -14.60
N ASP A 61 2.25 3.47 -14.76
CA ASP A 61 1.75 4.51 -15.67
C ASP A 61 2.34 5.88 -15.28
N TYR A 62 2.32 6.23 -13.98
CA TYR A 62 2.93 7.45 -13.48
C TYR A 62 4.43 7.52 -13.78
N ARG A 63 5.17 6.46 -13.50
CA ARG A 63 6.57 6.38 -13.83
C ARG A 63 6.80 6.68 -15.31
N THR A 64 6.00 6.05 -16.17
CA THR A 64 6.10 6.23 -17.62
C THR A 64 5.81 7.68 -18.03
N GLU A 65 4.82 8.31 -17.43
CA GLU A 65 4.48 9.71 -17.69
C GLU A 65 5.60 10.67 -17.23
N LYS A 66 6.14 10.46 -16.02
CA LYS A 66 7.26 11.27 -15.51
C LYS A 66 8.52 11.15 -16.35
N LEU A 67 8.81 9.97 -16.87
CA LEU A 67 9.92 9.77 -17.76
C LEU A 67 9.77 10.58 -19.05
N LYS A 68 8.56 10.72 -19.57
CA LYS A 68 8.26 11.59 -20.73
C LYS A 68 8.52 13.07 -20.42
N LEU A 69 8.04 13.54 -19.25
CA LEU A 69 8.18 14.93 -18.83
C LEU A 69 9.64 15.35 -18.59
N ASN A 70 10.46 14.46 -18.09
CA ASN A 70 11.87 14.74 -17.77
C ASN A 70 12.83 14.50 -18.93
N LYS A 71 12.35 14.30 -20.18
CA LYS A 71 13.16 13.95 -21.36
C LYS A 71 14.18 12.82 -21.14
N ILE A 72 13.93 11.96 -20.16
CA ILE A 72 14.74 10.77 -19.96
C ILE A 72 14.35 9.82 -21.07
N PHE A 73 15.29 9.53 -21.96
CA PHE A 73 15.11 8.69 -23.14
C PHE A 73 14.76 7.25 -22.76
N TYR A 74 13.49 7.01 -22.50
CA TYR A 74 12.96 5.66 -22.58
C TYR A 74 12.35 5.51 -23.96
N THR A 75 12.91 4.60 -24.74
CA THR A 75 12.39 4.29 -26.06
C THR A 75 10.90 3.97 -25.99
N LYS A 76 10.14 4.47 -26.95
CA LYS A 76 8.67 4.29 -27.10
C LYS A 76 8.18 2.83 -27.17
N LYS A 77 9.05 1.85 -27.03
CA LYS A 77 8.65 0.43 -26.99
C LYS A 77 8.28 0.09 -25.55
N ALA A 78 7.01 0.17 -25.35
CA ALA A 78 6.23 -0.19 -24.21
C ALA A 78 6.63 -1.52 -23.57
N LYS A 79 6.41 -1.63 -22.27
CA LYS A 79 6.49 -2.83 -21.46
C LYS A 79 7.89 -3.46 -21.39
N LYS A 80 8.90 -2.64 -21.20
CA LYS A 80 10.15 -3.17 -20.69
C LYS A 80 9.90 -3.72 -19.30
N THR A 81 10.20 -4.98 -19.10
CA THR A 81 10.31 -5.57 -17.76
C THR A 81 11.28 -4.74 -16.94
N LEU A 82 10.86 -4.29 -15.77
CA LEU A 82 11.69 -3.54 -14.84
C LEU A 82 12.24 -4.48 -13.78
N ARG A 83 13.42 -4.14 -13.28
CA ARG A 83 13.96 -4.67 -12.02
C ARG A 83 13.48 -3.75 -10.89
N ILE A 84 12.60 -4.25 -10.06
CA ILE A 84 11.98 -3.49 -8.96
C ILE A 84 12.52 -4.01 -7.63
N LEU A 85 13.20 -3.16 -6.89
CA LEU A 85 13.56 -3.43 -5.50
C LEU A 85 12.45 -2.89 -4.60
N HIS A 86 11.65 -3.78 -4.02
CA HIS A 86 10.55 -3.41 -3.14
C HIS A 86 10.98 -3.54 -1.68
N ILE A 87 11.23 -2.42 -1.03
CA ILE A 87 11.68 -2.32 0.37
C ILE A 87 10.46 -2.10 1.25
N THR A 88 10.13 -3.08 2.08
CA THR A 88 9.03 -3.00 3.03
C THR A 88 9.15 -4.10 4.08
N ASN A 89 8.41 -3.98 5.18
CA ASN A 89 8.34 -5.03 6.17
C ASN A 89 7.49 -6.21 5.68
N PHE A 90 8.12 -7.27 5.19
CA PHE A 90 7.42 -8.49 4.76
C PHE A 90 7.01 -9.40 5.92
N ASN A 91 7.46 -9.12 7.15
CA ASN A 91 7.18 -9.89 8.35
C ASN A 91 7.63 -11.36 8.26
N GLU A 92 8.77 -11.64 7.63
CA GLU A 92 9.33 -12.99 7.48
C GLU A 92 9.64 -13.62 8.83
N ARG A 93 10.09 -12.81 9.82
CA ARG A 93 10.33 -13.23 11.21
C ARG A 93 9.11 -13.76 11.96
N LEU A 94 7.93 -13.69 11.36
CA LEU A 94 6.68 -14.17 11.96
C LEU A 94 6.21 -15.49 11.33
N ASP A 95 7.10 -16.22 10.69
CA ASP A 95 6.89 -17.59 10.18
C ASP A 95 5.61 -17.73 9.36
N GLY A 96 5.39 -16.77 8.45
CA GLY A 96 4.24 -16.74 7.55
C GLY A 96 2.93 -16.23 8.15
N ARG A 97 2.86 -15.95 9.45
CA ARG A 97 1.60 -15.50 10.10
C ARG A 97 0.99 -14.23 9.49
N LEU A 98 1.82 -13.36 8.88
CA LEU A 98 1.37 -12.16 8.18
C LEU A 98 1.67 -12.21 6.67
N PHE A 99 1.55 -13.38 6.07
CA PHE A 99 1.80 -13.59 4.64
C PHE A 99 0.93 -12.70 3.73
N TYR A 100 -0.24 -12.31 4.19
CA TYR A 100 -1.25 -11.50 3.48
C TYR A 100 -1.06 -9.98 3.64
N ASN A 101 0.08 -9.52 4.17
CA ASN A 101 0.30 -8.08 4.37
C ASN A 101 0.30 -7.30 3.06
N THR A 102 0.08 -5.99 3.14
CA THR A 102 -0.03 -5.11 1.98
C THR A 102 1.25 -5.07 1.14
N GLY A 103 2.42 -5.15 1.77
CA GLY A 103 3.68 -5.26 1.04
C GLY A 103 3.71 -6.46 0.10
N ARG A 104 3.23 -7.63 0.55
CA ARG A 104 3.12 -8.83 -0.29
C ARG A 104 2.12 -8.64 -1.44
N ARG A 105 0.97 -8.00 -1.19
CA ARG A 105 -0.02 -7.75 -2.23
C ARG A 105 0.55 -6.88 -3.35
N ILE A 106 1.21 -5.78 -3.00
CA ILE A 106 1.87 -4.89 -3.96
C ILE A 106 3.00 -5.61 -4.69
N ASN A 107 3.84 -6.35 -3.96
CA ASN A 107 4.93 -7.14 -4.54
C ASN A 107 4.41 -8.13 -5.59
N ASN A 108 3.37 -8.89 -5.25
CA ASN A 108 2.72 -9.83 -6.17
C ASN A 108 2.11 -9.11 -7.38
N GLY A 109 1.58 -7.91 -7.18
CA GLY A 109 1.07 -7.07 -8.26
C GLY A 109 2.14 -6.74 -9.30
N PHE A 110 3.32 -6.32 -8.88
CA PHE A 110 4.45 -6.06 -9.78
C PHE A 110 4.88 -7.31 -10.55
N ILE A 111 4.97 -8.46 -9.86
CA ILE A 111 5.31 -9.75 -10.50
C ILE A 111 4.28 -10.09 -11.59
N ARG A 112 2.98 -9.93 -11.29
CA ARG A 112 1.91 -10.22 -12.26
C ARG A 112 1.85 -9.25 -13.45
N GLN A 113 2.42 -8.06 -13.28
CA GLN A 113 2.64 -7.11 -14.39
C GLN A 113 3.86 -7.48 -15.26
N GLY A 114 4.58 -8.53 -14.93
CA GLY A 114 5.73 -9.02 -15.69
C GLY A 114 7.06 -8.38 -15.32
N HIS A 115 7.13 -7.72 -14.16
CA HIS A 115 8.39 -7.16 -13.67
C HIS A 115 9.22 -8.21 -12.92
N SER A 116 10.54 -8.06 -12.95
CA SER A 116 11.46 -8.75 -12.04
C SER A 116 11.40 -8.02 -10.70
N VAL A 117 11.03 -8.70 -9.62
CA VAL A 117 10.83 -8.07 -8.31
C VAL A 117 11.69 -8.75 -7.26
N LEU A 118 12.52 -7.97 -6.59
CA LEU A 118 13.27 -8.38 -5.41
C LEU A 118 12.68 -7.72 -4.16
N GLY A 119 12.15 -8.53 -3.25
CA GLY A 119 11.69 -8.06 -1.95
C GLY A 119 12.87 -7.83 -1.00
N PHE A 120 12.84 -6.74 -0.26
CA PHE A 120 13.84 -6.41 0.77
C PHE A 120 13.13 -6.04 2.06
N SER A 121 13.15 -6.95 3.04
CA SER A 121 12.45 -6.76 4.32
C SER A 121 13.34 -6.06 5.32
N ASP A 122 13.21 -4.74 5.42
CA ASP A 122 14.07 -3.88 6.25
C ASP A 122 14.06 -4.30 7.73
N ARG A 123 12.87 -4.49 8.32
CA ARG A 123 12.72 -4.84 9.74
C ARG A 123 13.16 -6.26 10.05
N ASP A 124 12.98 -7.19 9.12
CA ASP A 124 13.43 -8.57 9.31
C ASP A 124 14.96 -8.66 9.24
N ILE A 125 15.56 -7.99 8.25
CA ILE A 125 17.02 -7.91 8.12
C ILE A 125 17.63 -7.28 9.38
N GLN A 126 17.12 -6.13 9.82
CA GLN A 126 17.60 -5.49 11.03
C GLN A 126 17.51 -6.42 12.24
N LYS A 127 16.42 -7.16 12.39
CA LYS A 127 16.21 -8.07 13.51
C LYS A 127 17.14 -9.28 13.47
N TYR A 128 17.32 -9.89 12.30
CA TYR A 128 18.12 -11.13 12.15
C TYR A 128 19.62 -10.90 12.24
N TYR A 129 20.09 -9.71 11.87
CA TYR A 129 21.52 -9.44 11.76
C TYR A 129 22.07 -8.52 12.84
N LYS A 130 21.39 -8.42 13.98
CA LYS A 130 21.96 -7.78 15.19
C LYS A 130 23.18 -8.55 15.67
N SER A 131 24.21 -7.82 16.04
CA SER A 131 25.45 -8.37 16.57
C SER A 131 25.99 -7.51 17.71
N LEU A 132 27.01 -7.99 18.40
CA LEU A 132 27.67 -7.20 19.42
C LEU A 132 28.29 -5.90 18.90
N SER A 133 28.72 -5.89 17.62
CA SER A 133 29.25 -4.70 16.94
C SER A 133 28.18 -3.83 16.27
N ASP A 134 26.94 -4.34 16.13
CA ASP A 134 25.79 -3.62 15.54
C ASP A 134 24.50 -3.99 16.28
N LEU A 135 24.40 -3.51 17.55
CA LEU A 135 23.29 -3.82 18.45
C LEU A 135 21.92 -3.41 17.88
N LYS A 136 21.89 -2.37 17.06
CA LYS A 136 20.66 -1.92 16.39
C LYS A 136 20.43 -2.63 15.06
N GLY A 137 21.42 -3.29 14.47
CA GLY A 137 21.33 -3.89 13.14
C GLY A 137 21.25 -2.89 11.99
N ALA A 138 21.50 -1.60 12.26
CA ALA A 138 21.36 -0.53 11.30
C ALA A 138 22.49 -0.48 10.27
N LYS A 139 23.73 -0.69 10.71
CA LYS A 139 24.90 -0.76 9.84
C LYS A 139 24.76 -1.91 8.86
N THR A 140 24.43 -3.09 9.36
CA THR A 140 24.25 -4.30 8.54
C THR A 140 23.10 -4.14 7.55
N LEU A 141 21.99 -3.49 7.96
CA LEU A 141 20.88 -3.18 7.09
C LEU A 141 21.33 -2.31 5.91
N ASN A 142 22.07 -1.25 6.17
CA ASN A 142 22.59 -0.34 5.16
C ASN A 142 23.55 -1.04 4.20
N ASP A 143 24.53 -1.78 4.73
CA ASP A 143 25.50 -2.52 3.91
C ASP A 143 24.81 -3.55 3.01
N LYS A 144 23.79 -4.24 3.52
CA LYS A 144 23.00 -5.17 2.72
C LYS A 144 22.21 -4.47 1.63
N LEU A 145 21.62 -3.32 1.93
CA LEU A 145 20.88 -2.54 0.93
C LEU A 145 21.79 -2.09 -0.21
N LYS A 146 22.97 -1.53 0.10
CA LYS A 146 23.97 -1.14 -0.90
C LYS A 146 24.41 -2.32 -1.76
N LYS A 147 24.76 -3.45 -1.14
CA LYS A 147 25.14 -4.67 -1.85
C LYS A 147 24.01 -5.20 -2.74
N THR A 148 22.77 -5.12 -2.25
CA THR A 148 21.58 -5.52 -3.02
C THR A 148 21.42 -4.62 -4.24
N CYS A 149 21.52 -3.31 -4.10
CA CYS A 149 21.45 -2.37 -5.21
C CYS A 149 22.58 -2.60 -6.22
N TYR A 150 23.82 -2.83 -5.73
CA TYR A 150 24.96 -3.11 -6.59
C TYR A 150 24.76 -4.37 -7.45
N ASN A 151 24.31 -5.46 -6.84
CA ASN A 151 24.09 -6.73 -7.53
C ASN A 151 22.85 -6.72 -8.44
N TYR A 152 21.76 -6.17 -7.94
CA TYR A 152 20.46 -6.22 -8.63
C TYR A 152 20.29 -5.11 -9.65
N LYS A 153 20.90 -3.94 -9.43
CA LYS A 153 20.83 -2.74 -10.30
C LYS A 153 19.36 -2.40 -10.63
N PRO A 154 18.55 -2.01 -9.64
CA PRO A 154 17.13 -1.79 -9.84
C PRO A 154 16.86 -0.61 -10.77
N ASP A 155 15.86 -0.73 -11.63
CA ASP A 155 15.31 0.38 -12.41
C ASP A 155 14.37 1.25 -11.56
N LEU A 156 13.72 0.64 -10.54
CA LEU A 156 12.81 1.28 -9.62
C LEU A 156 13.01 0.73 -8.20
N ILE A 157 13.12 1.63 -7.24
CA ILE A 157 13.08 1.33 -5.80
C ILE A 157 11.75 1.81 -5.25
N VAL A 158 11.01 0.91 -4.61
CA VAL A 158 9.69 1.17 -4.01
C VAL A 158 9.79 1.02 -2.50
N LEU A 159 9.57 2.11 -1.77
CA LEU A 159 9.63 2.17 -0.32
C LEU A 159 8.21 2.05 0.27
N GLY A 160 7.96 1.00 1.03
CA GLY A 160 6.67 0.76 1.66
C GLY A 160 6.77 0.74 3.18
N HIS A 161 6.46 1.83 3.87
CA HIS A 161 6.67 1.96 5.32
C HIS A 161 8.10 1.57 5.72
N ALA A 162 9.07 1.93 4.89
CA ALA A 162 10.48 1.60 5.08
C ALA A 162 11.13 2.57 6.09
N ASP A 163 10.65 2.56 7.33
CA ASP A 163 11.02 3.53 8.36
C ASP A 163 12.48 3.40 8.80
N LEU A 164 13.09 2.24 8.54
CA LEU A 164 14.49 1.97 8.92
C LEU A 164 15.51 2.42 7.87
N ILE A 165 15.05 2.83 6.69
CA ILE A 165 15.88 3.38 5.64
C ILE A 165 15.84 4.90 5.76
N SER A 166 16.97 5.52 6.06
CA SER A 166 17.06 6.97 6.27
C SER A 166 17.04 7.74 4.95
N LYS A 167 16.72 9.04 5.07
CA LYS A 167 16.82 9.99 3.94
C LYS A 167 18.22 9.99 3.34
N ASP A 168 19.27 10.00 4.17
CA ASP A 168 20.66 10.05 3.72
C ASP A 168 21.04 8.80 2.93
N GLN A 169 20.58 7.62 3.37
CA GLN A 169 20.78 6.37 2.63
C GLN A 169 20.13 6.40 1.24
N ILE A 170 18.94 7.00 1.13
CA ILE A 170 18.26 7.14 -0.17
C ILE A 170 19.01 8.15 -1.04
N SER A 171 19.47 9.27 -0.47
CA SER A 171 20.26 10.28 -1.19
C SER A 171 21.54 9.68 -1.77
N GLU A 172 22.28 8.93 -0.97
CA GLU A 172 23.48 8.22 -1.41
C GLU A 172 23.18 7.22 -2.56
N LEU A 173 22.12 6.43 -2.42
CA LEU A 173 21.71 5.53 -3.51
C LEU A 173 21.27 6.27 -4.77
N ARG A 174 20.73 7.47 -4.66
CA ARG A 174 20.39 8.30 -5.84
C ARG A 174 21.64 8.81 -6.55
N GLU A 175 22.68 9.15 -5.82
CA GLU A 175 23.98 9.54 -6.39
C GLU A 175 24.64 8.37 -7.09
N ASP A 176 24.67 7.19 -6.44
CA ASP A 176 25.26 5.97 -7.00
C ASP A 176 24.48 5.43 -8.22
N TYR A 177 23.14 5.64 -8.24
CA TYR A 177 22.25 5.10 -9.28
C TYR A 177 21.34 6.19 -9.89
N PRO A 178 21.87 7.17 -10.64
CA PRO A 178 21.12 8.35 -11.10
C PRO A 178 19.97 8.03 -12.06
N ASN A 179 19.99 6.86 -12.69
CA ASN A 179 18.92 6.41 -13.58
C ASN A 179 17.80 5.64 -12.85
N THR A 180 18.02 5.23 -11.61
CA THR A 180 17.03 4.53 -10.81
C THR A 180 15.95 5.52 -10.32
N LYS A 181 14.70 5.13 -10.39
CA LYS A 181 13.59 5.91 -9.84
C LYS A 181 13.22 5.43 -8.45
N PHE A 182 12.78 6.36 -7.63
CA PHE A 182 12.40 6.12 -6.24
C PHE A 182 10.96 6.53 -6.01
N CYS A 183 10.16 5.67 -5.41
CA CYS A 183 8.84 6.05 -4.95
C CYS A 183 8.55 5.49 -3.56
N GLN A 184 7.63 6.12 -2.85
CA GLN A 184 7.13 5.59 -1.59
C GLN A 184 5.62 5.41 -1.64
N TRP A 185 5.11 4.43 -0.87
CA TRP A 185 3.69 4.29 -0.61
C TRP A 185 3.42 4.27 0.90
N PHE A 186 2.27 4.83 1.27
CA PHE A 186 1.85 4.96 2.66
C PHE A 186 0.35 4.72 2.77
N LEU A 187 -0.06 3.82 3.68
CA LEU A 187 -1.43 3.31 3.73
C LEU A 187 -2.17 3.66 5.02
N ASP A 188 -1.46 4.16 6.05
CA ASP A 188 -2.12 4.55 7.28
C ASP A 188 -2.96 5.82 7.06
N PRO A 189 -4.09 5.97 7.76
CA PRO A 189 -4.96 7.11 7.59
C PRO A 189 -4.27 8.45 7.91
N LEU A 190 -4.52 9.46 7.06
CA LEU A 190 -4.07 10.83 7.25
C LEU A 190 -5.27 11.74 7.55
N ASN A 191 -5.97 11.43 8.63
CA ASN A 191 -7.05 12.24 9.13
C ASN A 191 -6.50 13.29 10.12
N LYS A 192 -6.62 14.59 9.78
CA LYS A 192 -6.15 15.71 10.60
C LYS A 192 -6.65 15.69 12.07
N LYS A 193 -7.80 15.06 12.31
CA LYS A 193 -8.37 14.89 13.66
C LYS A 193 -7.98 13.55 14.32
N GLY A 194 -7.25 12.71 13.62
CA GLY A 194 -6.83 11.41 14.13
C GLY A 194 -5.57 11.50 14.98
N PRO A 195 -5.42 10.63 15.98
CA PRO A 195 -4.29 10.66 16.92
C PRO A 195 -2.93 10.40 16.27
N ASP A 196 -2.91 9.73 15.13
CA ASP A 196 -1.68 9.36 14.43
C ASP A 196 -1.30 10.31 13.28
N PHE A 197 -2.05 11.40 13.08
CA PHE A 197 -1.87 12.27 11.91
C PHE A 197 -0.46 12.86 11.83
N GLU A 198 0.01 13.52 12.88
CA GLU A 198 1.32 14.19 12.86
C GLU A 198 2.44 13.17 12.70
N ARG A 199 2.40 12.07 13.43
CA ARG A 199 3.39 10.99 13.29
C ARG A 199 3.44 10.42 11.86
N ASN A 200 2.29 10.18 11.25
CA ASN A 200 2.20 9.65 9.90
C ASN A 200 2.65 10.67 8.84
N LYS A 201 2.33 11.93 9.06
CA LYS A 201 2.80 13.05 8.23
C LYS A 201 4.33 13.16 8.26
N GLU A 202 4.95 13.14 9.45
CA GLU A 202 6.40 13.18 9.62
C GLU A 202 7.09 12.03 8.89
N ARG A 203 6.57 10.81 8.98
CA ARG A 203 7.10 9.64 8.27
C ARG A 203 7.09 9.80 6.75
N ILE A 204 6.08 10.47 6.21
CA ILE A 204 6.01 10.75 4.76
C ILE A 204 7.01 11.86 4.40
N LEU A 205 7.03 12.94 5.18
CA LEU A 205 7.89 14.08 4.93
C LEU A 205 9.37 13.76 5.07
N ASP A 206 9.74 12.81 5.92
CA ASP A 206 11.12 12.36 6.10
C ASP A 206 11.82 11.99 4.78
N LYS A 207 11.09 11.42 3.83
CA LYS A 207 11.64 10.95 2.55
C LYS A 207 11.14 11.69 1.31
N ILE A 208 10.22 12.64 1.47
CA ILE A 208 9.48 13.23 0.34
C ILE A 208 10.37 13.95 -0.66
N ASP A 209 11.48 14.52 -0.20
CA ASP A 209 12.40 15.29 -1.04
C ASP A 209 13.41 14.40 -1.79
N VAL A 210 13.55 13.16 -1.37
CA VAL A 210 14.48 12.19 -1.95
C VAL A 210 13.80 11.07 -2.74
N VAL A 211 12.47 11.16 -2.90
CA VAL A 211 11.69 10.27 -3.77
C VAL A 211 11.09 11.04 -4.93
N ASP A 212 10.89 10.37 -6.07
CA ASP A 212 10.29 10.98 -7.25
C ASP A 212 8.75 11.08 -7.13
N SER A 213 8.13 10.25 -6.28
CA SER A 213 6.67 10.25 -6.08
C SER A 213 6.23 9.55 -4.80
N THR A 214 5.07 9.95 -4.30
CA THR A 214 4.43 9.38 -3.10
C THR A 214 3.02 8.90 -3.44
N PHE A 215 2.68 7.68 -2.99
CA PHE A 215 1.38 7.05 -3.21
C PHE A 215 0.68 6.84 -1.87
N LEU A 216 -0.57 7.30 -1.75
CA LEU A 216 -1.29 7.39 -0.49
C LEU A 216 -2.71 6.84 -0.61
N THR A 217 -3.22 6.24 0.46
CA THR A 217 -4.64 5.86 0.56
C THR A 217 -5.55 7.01 1.02
N THR A 218 -4.97 8.14 1.40
CA THR A 218 -5.69 9.40 1.61
C THR A 218 -5.45 10.29 0.39
N SER A 219 -6.51 10.91 -0.16
CA SER A 219 -6.37 11.79 -1.32
C SER A 219 -5.37 12.92 -1.05
N PRO A 220 -4.32 13.08 -1.87
CA PRO A 220 -3.35 14.15 -1.69
C PRO A 220 -3.96 15.56 -1.71
N ASN A 221 -5.07 15.74 -2.41
CA ASN A 221 -5.74 17.06 -2.56
C ASN A 221 -6.28 17.62 -1.23
N VAL A 222 -6.48 16.79 -0.21
CA VAL A 222 -6.92 17.21 1.12
C VAL A 222 -5.77 17.38 2.12
N LEU A 223 -4.53 17.19 1.65
CA LEU A 223 -3.31 17.23 2.46
C LEU A 223 -2.43 18.41 2.07
N ASP A 224 -2.55 19.52 2.81
CA ASP A 224 -1.86 20.77 2.51
C ASP A 224 -0.33 20.61 2.41
N PHE A 225 0.25 19.72 3.22
CA PHE A 225 1.68 19.46 3.22
C PHE A 225 2.20 18.76 1.95
N LEU A 226 1.30 18.31 1.07
CA LEU A 226 1.64 17.69 -0.21
C LEU A 226 1.36 18.58 -1.44
N ARG A 227 0.89 19.81 -1.24
CA ARG A 227 0.42 20.71 -2.32
C ARG A 227 1.41 20.85 -3.47
N ASN A 228 2.71 20.90 -3.17
CA ASN A 228 3.78 21.08 -4.16
C ASN A 228 4.62 19.81 -4.36
N LYS A 229 4.09 18.65 -3.96
CA LYS A 229 4.78 17.36 -4.06
C LYS A 229 4.06 16.44 -5.01
N ILE A 230 4.83 15.63 -5.74
CA ILE A 230 4.28 14.66 -6.67
C ILE A 230 3.70 13.50 -5.88
N SER A 231 2.37 13.51 -5.77
CA SER A 231 1.66 12.54 -4.94
C SER A 231 0.36 12.08 -5.61
N PHE A 232 0.00 10.83 -5.38
CA PHE A 232 -1.16 10.16 -5.98
C PHE A 232 -1.95 9.39 -4.95
N TYR A 233 -3.25 9.35 -5.17
CA TYR A 233 -4.13 8.45 -4.45
C TYR A 233 -4.02 7.04 -4.99
N ILE A 234 -3.90 6.06 -4.10
CA ILE A 234 -4.06 4.65 -4.41
C ILE A 234 -4.99 4.00 -3.38
N PRO A 235 -5.90 3.11 -3.79
CA PRO A 235 -6.69 2.34 -2.83
C PRO A 235 -5.84 1.26 -2.15
N ASN A 236 -6.34 0.76 -1.01
CA ASN A 236 -5.76 -0.44 -0.41
C ASN A 236 -5.87 -1.62 -1.39
N PRO A 237 -4.76 -2.26 -1.75
CA PRO A 237 -4.78 -3.35 -2.71
C PRO A 237 -5.36 -4.62 -2.12
N SER A 238 -6.06 -5.39 -2.94
CA SER A 238 -6.39 -6.78 -2.70
C SER A 238 -5.53 -7.70 -3.57
N ASP A 239 -5.41 -8.95 -3.18
CA ASP A 239 -4.69 -9.96 -3.96
C ASP A 239 -5.54 -11.22 -4.10
N LYS A 240 -5.88 -11.57 -5.32
CA LYS A 240 -6.72 -12.73 -5.62
C LYS A 240 -6.14 -14.08 -5.14
N SER A 241 -4.86 -14.13 -4.80
CA SER A 241 -4.24 -15.32 -4.23
C SER A 241 -4.42 -15.42 -2.72
N PHE A 242 -4.76 -14.32 -2.05
CA PHE A 242 -5.04 -14.25 -0.62
C PHE A 242 -6.54 -14.16 -0.35
N GLU A 243 -7.23 -13.28 -1.06
CA GLU A 243 -8.66 -13.05 -0.93
C GLU A 243 -9.44 -14.07 -1.78
N THR A 244 -9.32 -15.34 -1.41
CA THR A 244 -9.94 -16.45 -2.15
C THR A 244 -11.30 -16.85 -1.59
N LEU A 245 -11.70 -16.30 -0.44
CA LEU A 245 -12.98 -16.63 0.19
C LEU A 245 -14.16 -16.20 -0.67
N ASN A 246 -15.05 -17.13 -0.92
CA ASN A 246 -16.24 -16.95 -1.72
C ASN A 246 -17.42 -17.61 -1.01
N ASN A 247 -18.08 -16.86 -0.11
CA ASN A 247 -19.12 -17.38 0.76
C ASN A 247 -20.54 -17.07 0.30
N PHE A 248 -20.72 -16.31 -0.79
CA PHE A 248 -22.07 -15.88 -1.21
C PHE A 248 -22.95 -17.02 -1.70
N ASN A 249 -22.38 -18.18 -2.04
CA ASN A 249 -23.14 -19.39 -2.41
C ASN A 249 -23.19 -20.44 -1.27
N LYS A 250 -22.64 -20.13 -0.10
CA LYS A 250 -22.59 -21.03 1.04
C LYS A 250 -23.65 -20.68 2.07
N SER A 251 -24.14 -21.67 2.81
CA SER A 251 -24.88 -21.43 4.02
C SER A 251 -23.96 -20.78 5.04
N CYS A 252 -24.33 -19.61 5.55
CA CYS A 252 -23.55 -18.87 6.53
C CYS A 252 -24.20 -19.03 7.91
N ASN A 253 -23.40 -19.32 8.92
CA ASN A 253 -23.85 -19.42 10.31
C ASN A 253 -24.05 -18.06 10.96
N VAL A 254 -23.59 -16.99 10.31
CA VAL A 254 -23.61 -15.61 10.80
C VAL A 254 -24.10 -14.70 9.68
N ASP A 255 -25.15 -13.94 9.96
CA ASP A 255 -25.74 -13.01 9.00
C ASP A 255 -24.87 -11.78 8.76
N VAL A 256 -24.22 -11.29 9.80
CA VAL A 256 -23.31 -10.13 9.75
C VAL A 256 -22.04 -10.48 10.52
N PHE A 257 -20.92 -10.49 9.81
CA PHE A 257 -19.60 -10.66 10.40
C PHE A 257 -18.85 -9.33 10.43
N PHE A 258 -18.41 -8.92 11.62
CA PHE A 258 -17.64 -7.72 11.83
C PHE A 258 -16.39 -8.04 12.66
N ALA A 259 -15.22 -7.85 12.07
CA ALA A 259 -13.95 -8.08 12.74
C ALA A 259 -13.02 -6.87 12.57
N LEU A 260 -12.57 -6.30 13.68
CA LEU A 260 -11.58 -5.23 13.73
C LEU A 260 -10.45 -5.56 14.68
N SER A 261 -9.26 -5.08 14.38
CA SER A 261 -8.24 -5.02 15.41
C SER A 261 -8.55 -3.87 16.38
N HIS A 262 -8.32 -4.10 17.66
CA HIS A 262 -8.44 -3.05 18.68
C HIS A 262 -7.40 -1.94 18.45
N GLY A 263 -7.81 -0.68 18.58
CA GLY A 263 -6.90 0.47 18.44
C GLY A 263 -7.55 1.77 18.92
N VAL A 264 -6.77 2.61 19.58
CA VAL A 264 -7.19 3.89 20.16
C VAL A 264 -7.92 4.79 19.13
N HIS A 265 -7.46 4.77 17.88
CA HIS A 265 -8.05 5.55 16.78
C HIS A 265 -9.39 5.02 16.28
N ARG A 266 -9.89 3.91 16.81
CA ARG A 266 -11.15 3.26 16.39
C ARG A 266 -12.31 3.48 17.35
N GLY A 267 -12.10 4.32 18.36
CA GLY A 267 -13.18 4.83 19.22
C GLY A 267 -13.82 3.80 20.15
N VAL A 268 -13.05 2.82 20.61
CA VAL A 268 -13.51 1.83 21.59
C VAL A 268 -12.63 1.90 22.81
#